data_041dd2db64c67195ae1d46182b600657
#
_entry.id   041dd2db64c67195ae1d46182b600657
#
_cell.length_a   1.000
_cell.length_b   1.000
_cell.length_c   1.000
_cell.angle_alpha   90.00
_cell.angle_beta   90.00
_cell.angle_gamma   90.00
#
_symmetry.space_group_name_H-M   'P 1'
#
loop_
_entity.id
_entity.type
_entity.pdbx_description
1 polymer ?
#
loop_
_entity_poly.entity_id
_entity_poly.type
_entity_poly.pdbx_seq_one_letter_code
_entity_poly.pdbx_strand_id
1 'polypeptide(L)'
;MNNDNVAAVRNACAVAERKDLKGWINLFTPDGVFTDNSVGVTYRGRSLADPVRNYGTAFSNMHRELYRIYSDGNVVVVQLALQGTHDGPLQLPFGELANTGKKMDAPCCDVFELVDGKIKRFDCYPEGSIILAQLGVLNNLDAALSH
;
A
#
# COMPACT_ATOMS: atom_id res chain seq x y z
N MET A 1 8.47 22.27 7.63
CA MET A 1 7.08 22.62 8.05
C MET A 1 6.20 21.40 7.89
N ASN A 2 5.34 21.13 8.90
CA ASN A 2 4.46 19.96 8.90
C ASN A 2 3.52 19.94 7.68
N ASN A 3 3.02 21.13 7.26
CA ASN A 3 2.13 21.21 6.11
C ASN A 3 2.78 20.78 4.81
N ASP A 4 4.08 21.06 4.64
CA ASP A 4 4.82 20.65 3.44
C ASP A 4 4.97 19.13 3.38
N ASN A 5 5.21 18.50 4.53
CA ASN A 5 5.31 17.04 4.61
C ASN A 5 3.96 16.38 4.36
N VAL A 6 2.88 16.94 4.89
CA VAL A 6 1.52 16.45 4.62
C VAL A 6 1.21 16.56 3.13
N ALA A 7 1.55 17.70 2.50
CA ALA A 7 1.34 17.87 1.07
C ALA A 7 2.15 16.86 0.24
N ALA A 8 3.40 16.59 0.65
CA ALA A 8 4.25 15.59 -0.01
C ALA A 8 3.63 14.19 0.07
N VAL A 9 3.06 13.82 1.22
CA VAL A 9 2.42 12.53 1.41
C VAL A 9 1.12 12.42 0.62
N ARG A 10 0.30 13.48 0.59
CA ARG A 10 -0.90 13.49 -0.27
C ARG A 10 -0.52 13.32 -1.73
N ASN A 11 0.54 13.97 -2.17
CA ASN A 11 1.05 13.81 -3.53
C ASN A 11 1.52 12.37 -3.78
N ALA A 12 2.20 11.76 -2.80
CA ALA A 12 2.66 10.38 -2.93
C ALA A 12 1.48 9.42 -3.13
N CYS A 13 0.40 9.59 -2.38
CA CYS A 13 -0.81 8.77 -2.55
C CYS A 13 -1.41 8.96 -3.95
N ALA A 14 -1.44 10.19 -4.45
CA ALA A 14 -1.95 10.48 -5.80
C ALA A 14 -1.06 9.87 -6.89
N VAL A 15 0.25 9.95 -6.74
CA VAL A 15 1.22 9.37 -7.68
C VAL A 15 1.04 7.85 -7.75
N ALA A 16 0.92 7.19 -6.59
CA ALA A 16 0.70 5.75 -6.53
C ALA A 16 -0.65 5.38 -7.17
N GLU A 17 -1.69 6.14 -6.90
CA GLU A 17 -3.04 5.84 -7.41
C GLU A 17 -3.11 5.92 -8.93
N ARG A 18 -2.41 6.87 -9.55
CA ARG A 18 -2.34 6.95 -11.01
C ARG A 18 -1.27 6.04 -11.63
N LYS A 19 -0.63 5.21 -10.82
CA LYS A 19 0.34 4.18 -11.25
C LYS A 19 1.54 4.75 -11.99
N ASP A 20 1.98 5.93 -11.58
CA ASP A 20 3.20 6.56 -12.10
C ASP A 20 4.41 5.97 -11.37
N LEU A 21 4.94 4.87 -11.90
CA LEU A 21 5.98 4.10 -11.22
C LEU A 21 7.29 4.88 -11.11
N LYS A 22 7.69 5.58 -12.15
CA LYS A 22 8.90 6.42 -12.10
C LYS A 22 8.73 7.58 -11.14
N GLY A 23 7.56 8.23 -11.19
CA GLY A 23 7.23 9.31 -10.26
C GLY A 23 7.24 8.84 -8.82
N TRP A 24 6.72 7.64 -8.56
CA TRP A 24 6.73 7.04 -7.23
C TRP A 24 8.15 6.85 -6.71
N ILE A 25 9.02 6.20 -7.50
CA ILE A 25 10.42 5.97 -7.10
C ILE A 25 11.13 7.30 -6.82
N ASN A 26 10.86 8.32 -7.63
CA ASN A 26 11.51 9.63 -7.49
C ASN A 26 11.08 10.40 -6.25
N LEU A 27 10.02 9.97 -5.56
CA LEU A 27 9.59 10.58 -4.30
C LEU A 27 10.46 10.15 -3.11
N PHE A 28 11.26 9.11 -3.27
CA PHE A 28 12.10 8.57 -2.21
C PHE A 28 13.51 9.16 -2.26
N THR A 29 14.17 9.19 -1.09
CA THR A 29 15.61 9.46 -1.04
C THR A 29 16.38 8.33 -1.75
N PRO A 30 17.65 8.55 -2.16
CA PRO A 30 18.42 7.50 -2.84
C PRO A 30 18.52 6.19 -2.06
N ASP A 31 18.50 6.25 -0.72
CA ASP A 31 18.53 5.09 0.18
C ASP A 31 17.16 4.80 0.80
N GLY A 32 16.11 5.38 0.26
CA GLY A 32 14.76 5.22 0.79
C GLY A 32 14.26 3.79 0.73
N VAL A 33 13.39 3.44 1.68
CA VAL A 33 12.85 2.09 1.80
C VAL A 33 11.35 2.11 1.94
N PHE A 34 10.71 1.06 1.44
CA PHE A 34 9.28 0.81 1.54
C PHE A 34 9.09 -0.59 2.10
N THR A 35 8.47 -0.71 3.28
CA THR A 35 8.16 -2.00 3.89
C THR A 35 6.66 -2.23 3.88
N ASP A 36 6.24 -3.34 3.27
CA ASP A 36 4.87 -3.83 3.39
C ASP A 36 4.83 -4.78 4.59
N ASN A 37 4.24 -4.31 5.68
CA ASN A 37 4.22 -5.04 6.94
C ASN A 37 3.17 -6.14 6.97
N SER A 38 2.28 -6.21 5.98
CA SER A 38 1.33 -7.33 5.89
C SER A 38 2.00 -8.61 5.41
N VAL A 39 3.12 -8.49 4.69
CA VAL A 39 3.88 -9.64 4.16
C VAL A 39 5.33 -9.65 4.63
N GLY A 40 5.79 -8.62 5.34
CA GLY A 40 7.14 -8.54 5.90
C GLY A 40 8.23 -8.36 4.85
N VAL A 41 7.94 -7.67 3.75
CA VAL A 41 8.90 -7.45 2.66
C VAL A 41 9.30 -6.00 2.60
N THR A 42 10.60 -5.74 2.45
CA THR A 42 11.17 -4.39 2.27
C THR A 42 11.67 -4.23 0.84
N TYR A 43 11.30 -3.13 0.23
CA TYR A 43 11.64 -2.78 -1.15
C TYR A 43 12.60 -1.60 -1.17
N ARG A 44 13.54 -1.61 -2.12
CA ARG A 44 14.57 -0.57 -2.30
C ARG A 44 14.83 -0.35 -3.78
N GLY A 45 15.30 0.84 -4.14
CA GLY A 45 15.67 1.13 -5.52
C GLY A 45 14.51 0.91 -6.49
N ARG A 46 14.73 0.19 -7.57
CA ARG A 46 13.69 -0.07 -8.56
C ARG A 46 12.52 -0.85 -7.99
N SER A 47 12.77 -1.71 -7.00
CA SER A 47 11.72 -2.53 -6.40
C SER A 47 10.74 -1.70 -5.56
N LEU A 48 11.03 -0.44 -5.26
CA LEU A 48 10.09 0.48 -4.63
C LEU A 48 8.76 0.55 -5.40
N ALA A 49 8.79 0.33 -6.71
CA ALA A 49 7.59 0.37 -7.55
C ALA A 49 6.80 -0.95 -7.56
N ASP A 50 7.37 -2.04 -7.08
CA ASP A 50 6.75 -3.37 -7.18
C ASP A 50 5.38 -3.44 -6.50
N PRO A 51 5.18 -2.94 -5.26
CA PRO A 51 3.86 -2.99 -4.66
C PRO A 51 2.83 -2.11 -5.39
N VAL A 52 3.25 -0.97 -5.90
CA VAL A 52 2.35 -0.08 -6.66
C VAL A 52 1.91 -0.75 -7.95
N ARG A 53 2.85 -1.39 -8.66
CA ARG A 53 2.54 -2.15 -9.88
C ARG A 53 1.62 -3.32 -9.59
N ASN A 54 1.92 -4.07 -8.52
CA ASN A 54 1.16 -5.26 -8.15
C ASN A 54 -0.30 -4.93 -7.85
N TYR A 55 -0.52 -3.99 -6.94
CA TYR A 55 -1.88 -3.58 -6.58
C TYR A 55 -2.57 -2.86 -7.74
N GLY A 56 -1.84 -2.07 -8.51
CA GLY A 56 -2.39 -1.40 -9.69
C GLY A 56 -2.83 -2.36 -10.80
N THR A 57 -2.17 -3.50 -10.93
CA THR A 57 -2.55 -4.56 -11.86
C THR A 57 -3.74 -5.35 -11.33
N ALA A 58 -3.70 -5.70 -10.04
CA ALA A 58 -4.75 -6.50 -9.42
C ALA A 58 -6.08 -5.74 -9.31
N PHE A 59 -6.00 -4.44 -9.09
CA PHE A 59 -7.15 -3.55 -8.90
C PHE A 59 -7.01 -2.36 -9.85
N SER A 60 -7.53 -2.47 -11.07
CA SER A 60 -7.33 -1.42 -12.08
C SER A 60 -7.96 -0.09 -11.67
N ASN A 61 -8.98 -0.11 -10.83
CA ASN A 61 -9.65 1.06 -10.28
C ASN A 61 -9.24 1.37 -8.84
N MET A 62 -8.03 1.01 -8.47
CA MET A 62 -7.50 1.23 -7.11
C MET A 62 -7.70 2.67 -6.66
N HIS A 63 -8.30 2.83 -5.48
CA HIS A 63 -8.50 4.13 -4.84
C HIS A 63 -8.08 4.07 -3.38
N ARG A 64 -7.42 5.14 -2.94
CA ARG A 64 -7.00 5.33 -1.56
C ARG A 64 -7.86 6.41 -0.95
N GLU A 65 -8.79 6.03 -0.09
CA GLU A 65 -9.63 6.98 0.64
C GLU A 65 -8.95 7.37 1.93
N LEU A 66 -8.46 8.61 2.00
CA LEU A 66 -7.71 9.10 3.16
C LEU A 66 -8.69 9.63 4.21
N TYR A 67 -8.65 9.06 5.41
CA TYR A 67 -9.55 9.47 6.49
C TYR A 67 -8.92 10.50 7.41
N ARG A 68 -7.72 10.21 7.90
CA ARG A 68 -7.03 11.04 8.88
C ARG A 68 -5.56 11.10 8.55
N ILE A 69 -4.99 12.28 8.74
CA ILE A 69 -3.55 12.50 8.55
C ILE A 69 -3.04 13.19 9.80
N TYR A 70 -2.02 12.60 10.40
CA TYR A 70 -1.32 13.15 11.56
C TYR A 70 0.11 13.44 11.17
N SER A 71 0.66 14.53 11.67
CA SER A 71 2.07 14.84 11.43
C SER A 71 2.74 15.27 12.73
N ASP A 72 3.98 14.83 12.89
CA ASP A 72 4.83 15.19 14.00
C ASP A 72 6.28 15.26 13.49
N GLY A 73 6.80 16.48 13.37
CA GLY A 73 8.13 16.70 12.81
C GLY A 73 8.22 16.17 11.38
N ASN A 74 9.11 15.21 11.16
CA ASN A 74 9.36 14.60 9.86
C ASN A 74 8.49 13.37 9.61
N VAL A 75 7.59 13.04 10.50
CA VAL A 75 6.75 11.84 10.39
C VAL A 75 5.32 12.24 10.05
N VAL A 76 4.75 11.57 9.05
CA VAL A 76 3.34 11.72 8.67
C VAL A 76 2.69 10.34 8.73
N VAL A 77 1.56 10.26 9.42
CA VAL A 77 0.77 9.03 9.55
C VAL A 77 -0.56 9.23 8.84
N VAL A 78 -0.93 8.30 7.97
CA VAL A 78 -2.19 8.34 7.24
C VAL A 78 -3.01 7.10 7.56
N GLN A 79 -4.24 7.31 8.00
CA GLN A 79 -5.23 6.24 8.09
C GLN A 79 -6.15 6.33 6.88
N LEU A 80 -6.28 5.23 6.16
CA LEU A 80 -6.97 5.21 4.88
C LEU A 80 -7.68 3.88 4.66
N ALA A 81 -8.50 3.83 3.63
CA ALA A 81 -9.00 2.58 3.08
C ALA A 81 -8.38 2.35 1.70
N LEU A 82 -8.03 1.10 1.43
CA LEU A 82 -7.65 0.63 0.11
C LEU A 82 -8.90 0.05 -0.55
N GLN A 83 -9.29 0.61 -1.68
CA GLN A 83 -10.53 0.26 -2.37
C GLN A 83 -10.25 -0.12 -3.81
N GLY A 84 -11.04 -1.06 -4.34
CA GLY A 84 -10.95 -1.43 -5.74
C GLY A 84 -11.63 -2.75 -6.02
N THR A 85 -11.79 -3.07 -7.31
CA THR A 85 -12.32 -4.35 -7.77
C THR A 85 -11.16 -5.24 -8.22
N HIS A 86 -11.13 -6.47 -7.73
CA HIS A 86 -10.07 -7.43 -8.05
C HIS A 86 -10.28 -7.99 -9.45
N ASP A 87 -9.74 -7.30 -10.44
CA ASP A 87 -9.94 -7.59 -11.86
C ASP A 87 -8.67 -8.05 -12.59
N GLY A 88 -7.56 -8.20 -11.88
CA GLY A 88 -6.30 -8.71 -12.42
C GLY A 88 -5.58 -9.59 -11.41
N PRO A 89 -4.47 -10.23 -11.81
CA PRO A 89 -3.72 -11.10 -10.91
C PRO A 89 -3.07 -10.29 -9.78
N LEU A 90 -3.07 -10.87 -8.58
CA LEU A 90 -2.40 -10.31 -7.40
C LEU A 90 -1.25 -11.23 -7.02
N GLN A 91 -0.03 -10.69 -7.00
CA GLN A 91 1.14 -11.45 -6.56
C GLN A 91 1.21 -11.46 -5.05
N LEU A 92 1.26 -12.65 -4.47
CA LEU A 92 1.46 -12.88 -3.05
C LEU A 92 2.81 -13.59 -2.86
N PRO A 93 3.41 -13.54 -1.66
CA PRO A 93 4.70 -14.19 -1.44
C PRO A 93 4.72 -15.70 -1.77
N PHE A 94 3.56 -16.36 -1.67
CA PHE A 94 3.42 -17.79 -1.89
C PHE A 94 2.75 -18.14 -3.23
N GLY A 95 2.56 -17.17 -4.11
CA GLY A 95 2.02 -17.43 -5.44
C GLY A 95 1.12 -16.32 -5.98
N GLU A 96 0.60 -16.54 -7.18
CA GLU A 96 -0.28 -15.61 -7.85
C GLU A 96 -1.74 -15.97 -7.59
N LEU A 97 -2.52 -14.99 -7.17
CA LEU A 97 -3.97 -15.12 -7.00
C LEU A 97 -4.67 -14.59 -8.24
N ALA A 98 -5.41 -15.46 -8.93
CA ALA A 98 -6.20 -15.05 -10.09
C ALA A 98 -7.33 -14.10 -9.64
N ASN A 99 -7.73 -13.21 -10.55
CA ASN A 99 -8.78 -12.22 -10.26
C ASN A 99 -10.09 -12.90 -9.81
N THR A 100 -10.69 -12.36 -8.76
CA THR A 100 -11.92 -12.89 -8.18
C THR A 100 -13.16 -12.10 -8.58
N GLY A 101 -12.98 -10.89 -9.11
CA GLY A 101 -14.07 -9.96 -9.41
C GLY A 101 -14.69 -9.33 -8.17
N LYS A 102 -14.16 -9.63 -6.97
CA LYS A 102 -14.70 -9.12 -5.70
C LYS A 102 -14.11 -7.76 -5.37
N LYS A 103 -14.80 -7.03 -4.51
CA LYS A 103 -14.41 -5.69 -4.10
C LYS A 103 -13.58 -5.73 -2.83
N MET A 104 -12.52 -4.93 -2.84
CA MET A 104 -11.70 -4.63 -1.67
C MET A 104 -12.11 -3.26 -1.10
N ASP A 105 -12.29 -3.21 0.21
CA ASP A 105 -12.46 -1.98 0.98
C ASP A 105 -11.89 -2.24 2.36
N ALA A 106 -10.58 -2.11 2.48
CA ALA A 106 -9.85 -2.57 3.66
C ALA A 106 -9.08 -1.43 4.31
N PRO A 107 -9.04 -1.41 5.66
CA PRO A 107 -8.24 -0.41 6.38
C PRO A 107 -6.75 -0.57 6.11
N CYS A 108 -6.05 0.57 6.13
CA CYS A 108 -4.61 0.61 6.01
C CYS A 108 -4.09 1.78 6.84
N CYS A 109 -2.90 1.63 7.37
CA CYS A 109 -2.19 2.73 8.04
C CYS A 109 -0.81 2.86 7.41
N ASP A 110 -0.50 4.05 6.93
CA ASP A 110 0.78 4.36 6.31
C ASP A 110 1.57 5.31 7.21
N VAL A 111 2.84 4.98 7.45
CA VAL A 111 3.75 5.82 8.23
C VAL A 111 4.90 6.23 7.33
N PHE A 112 5.05 7.56 7.14
CA PHE A 112 6.10 8.14 6.31
C PHE A 112 7.07 8.91 7.18
N GLU A 113 8.36 8.70 6.96
CA GLU A 113 9.42 9.54 7.49
C GLU A 113 10.09 10.26 6.31
N LEU A 114 10.14 11.59 6.38
CA LEU A 114 10.62 12.41 5.26
C LEU A 114 11.90 13.15 5.64
N VAL A 115 12.72 13.42 4.61
CA VAL A 115 13.91 14.26 4.71
C VAL A 115 13.89 15.19 3.49
N ASP A 116 13.85 16.49 3.75
CA ASP A 116 13.82 17.51 2.69
C ASP A 116 12.73 17.24 1.65
N GLY A 117 11.54 16.85 2.10
CA GLY A 117 10.40 16.58 1.23
C GLY A 117 10.44 15.25 0.50
N LYS A 118 11.46 14.43 0.72
CA LYS A 118 11.60 13.08 0.13
C LYS A 118 11.33 12.01 1.17
N ILE A 119 10.81 10.89 0.71
CA ILE A 119 10.50 9.76 1.59
C ILE A 119 11.79 9.00 1.88
N LYS A 120 12.19 8.99 3.15
CA LYS A 120 13.30 8.19 3.63
C LYS A 120 12.83 6.78 3.99
N ARG A 121 11.64 6.70 4.57
CA ARG A 121 11.06 5.44 5.01
C ARG A 121 9.55 5.50 4.90
N PHE A 122 8.99 4.46 4.31
CA PHE A 122 7.55 4.25 4.22
C PHE A 122 7.22 2.87 4.77
N ASP A 123 6.48 2.84 5.88
CA ASP A 123 5.94 1.62 6.46
C ASP A 123 4.45 1.55 6.17
N CYS A 124 4.04 0.54 5.41
CA CYS A 124 2.65 0.31 5.06
C CYS A 124 2.10 -0.84 5.90
N TYR A 125 0.98 -0.61 6.56
CA TYR A 125 0.30 -1.59 7.39
C TYR A 125 -1.11 -1.84 6.87
N PRO A 126 -1.25 -2.50 5.69
CA PRO A 126 -2.57 -2.87 5.20
C PRO A 126 -3.11 -4.04 6.02
N GLU A 127 -4.42 -4.07 6.21
CA GLU A 127 -5.09 -5.17 6.89
C GLU A 127 -5.23 -6.36 5.95
N GLY A 128 -4.14 -7.11 5.79
CA GLY A 128 -4.05 -8.19 4.80
C GLY A 128 -5.10 -9.28 4.98
N SER A 129 -5.42 -9.65 6.22
CA SER A 129 -6.45 -10.67 6.47
C SER A 129 -7.84 -10.20 6.04
N ILE A 130 -8.15 -8.91 6.20
CA ILE A 130 -9.43 -8.35 5.74
C ILE A 130 -9.48 -8.36 4.22
N ILE A 131 -8.38 -7.97 3.56
CA ILE A 131 -8.30 -8.01 2.10
C ILE A 131 -8.58 -9.43 1.59
N LEU A 132 -7.87 -10.43 2.13
CA LEU A 132 -8.04 -11.82 1.70
C LEU A 132 -9.44 -12.34 1.99
N ALA A 133 -10.03 -11.96 3.12
CA ALA A 133 -11.40 -12.33 3.45
C ALA A 133 -12.39 -11.73 2.43
N GLN A 134 -12.23 -10.46 2.11
CA GLN A 134 -13.09 -9.78 1.13
C GLN A 134 -12.97 -10.37 -0.27
N LEU A 135 -11.79 -10.85 -0.64
CA LEU A 135 -11.57 -11.53 -1.92
C LEU A 135 -12.08 -12.99 -1.91
N GLY A 136 -12.55 -13.48 -0.76
CA GLY A 136 -13.16 -14.80 -0.63
C GLY A 136 -12.16 -15.95 -0.69
N VAL A 137 -10.89 -15.71 -0.33
CA VAL A 137 -9.83 -16.72 -0.46
C VAL A 137 -9.40 -17.33 0.87
N LEU A 138 -10.13 -17.08 1.95
CA LEU A 138 -9.87 -17.69 3.25
C LEU A 138 -10.76 -18.90 3.53
N ASN A 139 -11.30 -19.55 2.49
CA ASN A 139 -12.26 -20.65 2.63
C ASN A 139 -11.66 -21.87 3.33
N ASN A 140 -10.34 -22.07 3.20
CA ASN A 140 -9.66 -23.20 3.83
C ASN A 140 -9.37 -23.00 5.31
N LEU A 141 -9.63 -21.79 5.83
CA LEU A 141 -9.39 -21.52 7.24
C LEU A 141 -10.22 -22.42 8.14
N ASP A 142 -11.46 -22.69 7.76
CA ASP A 142 -12.35 -23.57 8.54
C ASP A 142 -11.73 -24.95 8.75
N ALA A 143 -11.08 -25.51 7.74
CA ALA A 143 -10.40 -26.79 7.84
C ALA A 143 -9.23 -26.78 8.83
N ALA A 144 -8.63 -25.62 9.07
CA ALA A 144 -7.51 -25.47 9.99
C ALA A 144 -7.97 -25.21 11.44
N LEU A 145 -9.24 -24.85 11.63
CA LEU A 145 -9.76 -24.56 12.96
C LEU A 145 -10.04 -25.85 13.72
N SER A 146 -9.84 -25.82 15.03
CA SER A 146 -10.15 -26.91 15.93
C SER A 146 -11.61 -26.79 16.35
N HIS A 147 -12.39 -27.87 16.19
CA HIS A 147 -13.82 -27.88 16.52
C HIS A 147 -14.15 -28.77 17.72
#